data_951b8015016b7661e980866e9709d9fb
#
_entry.id   951b8015016b7661e980866e9709d9fb
#
_cell.length_a   1.000
_cell.length_b   1.000
_cell.length_c   1.000
_cell.angle_alpha   90.00
_cell.angle_beta   90.00
_cell.angle_gamma   90.00
#
_symmetry.space_group_name_H-M   'P 1'
#
loop_
_entity.id
_entity.type
_entity.pdbx_description
1 polymer ?
#
loop_
_entity_poly.entity_id
_entity_poly.type
_entity_poly.pdbx_seq_one_letter_code
_entity_poly.pdbx_strand_id
1 'polypeptide(L)'
;MATMDDPHEWRNVLINADAETAELIINMQLEDIGALTPTEPQQEPNAAVGGLPDIALARNMLADELEKCRGDLPNRKLGESLGNIENGRQHVFEAAAFGWHLDDHKETIERAPVKLVLCRACNDHCPVDDTIKVTCTHVYCDDCLDTLYRASMTDETLFPPRCCRQELPWDKAKHHLDTTLKGEFEIKRVELRAKDRTYCHVLACSVFINPANYVDDDAPCPNGCTNTCIKCKQAAHVGECPKNEELEALLATAKLNDWQSCYDCRRMVELKIGCFHMTCICKAQFCYVCGLQWKKCRCPQWEVRRLLARAEVVVDNGEDPLGAYQDRDAQIAAAAADLEANHECNHVDWSSRTYGSLQCEECDWVGRVYIMECDQCHIRLCRQCSDNRL
;
A
#
# COMPACT_ATOMS: atom_id res chain seq x y z
N MET A 1 -10.42 -8.00 -36.98
CA MET A 1 -9.26 -7.38 -36.32
C MET A 1 -9.83 -6.39 -35.33
N ALA A 2 -9.85 -6.73 -34.07
CA ALA A 2 -10.28 -5.81 -33.02
C ALA A 2 -9.13 -4.86 -32.72
N THR A 3 -9.32 -3.58 -32.93
CA THR A 3 -8.39 -2.52 -32.50
C THR A 3 -8.47 -2.46 -30.97
N MET A 4 -7.40 -2.89 -30.30
CA MET A 4 -7.26 -2.71 -28.86
C MET A 4 -7.00 -1.23 -28.60
N ASP A 5 -8.03 -0.50 -28.16
CA ASP A 5 -7.98 0.95 -27.94
C ASP A 5 -7.44 1.33 -26.54
N ASP A 6 -7.11 0.35 -25.67
CA ASP A 6 -6.55 0.60 -24.33
C ASP A 6 -5.07 0.16 -24.24
N PRO A 7 -4.13 1.09 -24.00
CA PRO A 7 -2.70 0.78 -23.89
C PRO A 7 -2.34 -0.15 -22.71
N HIS A 8 -3.27 -0.49 -21.84
CA HIS A 8 -3.05 -1.43 -20.72
C HIS A 8 -3.65 -2.83 -20.93
N GLU A 9 -4.47 -3.03 -21.95
CA GLU A 9 -5.17 -4.31 -22.19
C GLU A 9 -4.20 -5.43 -22.55
N TRP A 10 -3.16 -5.15 -23.32
CA TRP A 10 -2.14 -6.13 -23.72
C TRP A 10 -1.34 -6.70 -22.53
N ARG A 11 -1.08 -5.92 -21.48
CA ARG A 11 -0.42 -6.41 -20.26
C ARG A 11 -1.21 -7.51 -19.58
N ASN A 12 -2.53 -7.37 -19.54
CA ASN A 12 -3.41 -8.38 -18.94
C ASN A 12 -3.40 -9.68 -19.72
N VAL A 13 -3.32 -9.59 -21.05
CA VAL A 13 -3.22 -10.76 -21.92
C VAL A 13 -1.88 -11.47 -21.70
N LEU A 14 -0.76 -10.72 -21.60
CA LEU A 14 0.57 -11.29 -21.33
C LEU A 14 0.68 -11.95 -19.95
N ILE A 15 0.06 -11.40 -18.91
CA ILE A 15 0.11 -11.95 -17.55
C ILE A 15 -0.62 -13.30 -17.49
N ASN A 16 -1.71 -13.48 -18.25
CA ASN A 16 -2.54 -14.67 -18.20
C ASN A 16 -2.21 -15.72 -19.27
N ALA A 17 -1.35 -15.40 -20.25
CA ALA A 17 -0.90 -16.33 -21.27
C ALA A 17 0.24 -17.23 -20.73
N ASP A 18 0.37 -18.46 -21.27
CA ASP A 18 1.59 -19.25 -21.06
C ASP A 18 2.82 -18.57 -21.73
N ALA A 19 4.01 -19.04 -21.37
CA ALA A 19 5.24 -18.37 -21.80
C ALA A 19 5.45 -18.36 -23.32
N GLU A 20 4.97 -19.39 -24.04
CA GLU A 20 5.09 -19.46 -25.51
C GLU A 20 4.11 -18.49 -26.18
N THR A 21 2.87 -18.45 -25.71
CA THR A 21 1.86 -17.50 -26.18
C THR A 21 2.25 -16.06 -25.86
N ALA A 22 2.82 -15.80 -24.68
CA ALA A 22 3.33 -14.48 -24.29
C ALA A 22 4.46 -14.01 -25.20
N GLU A 23 5.41 -14.92 -25.56
CA GLU A 23 6.51 -14.61 -26.50
C GLU A 23 5.99 -14.25 -27.88
N LEU A 24 5.00 -15.00 -28.38
CA LEU A 24 4.37 -14.73 -29.68
C LEU A 24 3.69 -13.35 -29.69
N ILE A 25 2.94 -13.01 -28.65
CA ILE A 25 2.24 -11.72 -28.54
C ILE A 25 3.26 -10.57 -28.50
N ILE A 26 4.35 -10.69 -27.70
CA ILE A 26 5.39 -9.67 -27.62
C ILE A 26 6.05 -9.45 -28.98
N ASN A 27 6.38 -10.53 -29.70
CA ASN A 27 7.00 -10.42 -31.03
C ASN A 27 6.09 -9.72 -32.03
N MET A 28 4.81 -10.08 -32.07
CA MET A 28 3.82 -9.43 -32.95
C MET A 28 3.69 -7.93 -32.64
N GLN A 29 3.65 -7.53 -31.38
CA GLN A 29 3.54 -6.12 -30.98
C GLN A 29 4.80 -5.32 -31.33
N LEU A 30 5.99 -5.92 -31.19
CA LEU A 30 7.25 -5.28 -31.58
C LEU A 30 7.37 -5.11 -33.10
N GLU A 31 6.88 -6.08 -33.90
CA GLU A 31 6.79 -5.97 -35.35
C GLU A 31 5.83 -4.85 -35.77
N ASP A 32 4.66 -4.74 -35.17
CA ASP A 32 3.70 -3.67 -35.43
C ASP A 32 4.28 -2.28 -35.08
N ILE A 33 5.00 -2.15 -33.96
CA ILE A 33 5.71 -0.93 -33.59
C ILE A 33 6.81 -0.59 -34.61
N GLY A 34 7.54 -1.59 -35.13
CA GLY A 34 8.56 -1.42 -36.15
C GLY A 34 8.01 -1.00 -37.53
N ALA A 35 6.84 -1.53 -37.89
CA ALA A 35 6.17 -1.21 -39.17
C ALA A 35 5.61 0.22 -39.24
N LEU A 36 5.43 0.89 -38.08
CA LEU A 36 4.96 2.27 -37.98
C LEU A 36 6.07 3.32 -38.15
N THR A 37 7.26 2.97 -38.71
CA THR A 37 8.29 3.95 -39.08
C THR A 37 7.78 4.88 -40.18
N PRO A 38 7.84 6.22 -40.03
CA PRO A 38 7.40 7.14 -41.07
C PRO A 38 8.33 6.99 -42.31
N THR A 39 7.76 6.67 -43.46
CA THR A 39 8.37 7.01 -44.74
C THR A 39 8.63 8.52 -44.80
N GLU A 40 9.78 8.93 -45.31
CA GLU A 40 10.29 10.32 -45.33
C GLU A 40 9.21 11.37 -45.66
N PRO A 41 9.25 12.56 -45.00
CA PRO A 41 8.25 13.59 -45.22
C PRO A 41 8.44 14.24 -46.59
N GLN A 42 7.46 14.10 -47.47
CA GLN A 42 7.28 15.06 -48.57
C GLN A 42 6.88 16.40 -47.97
N GLN A 43 7.64 17.43 -48.28
CA GLN A 43 7.46 18.80 -47.83
C GLN A 43 6.11 19.35 -48.30
N GLU A 44 5.23 19.65 -47.35
CA GLU A 44 4.19 20.68 -47.54
C GLU A 44 4.32 21.72 -46.40
N PRO A 45 4.29 23.04 -46.76
CA PRO A 45 4.44 24.09 -45.77
C PRO A 45 3.07 24.46 -45.16
N ASN A 46 3.03 24.61 -43.83
CA ASN A 46 1.97 25.13 -43.00
C ASN A 46 0.92 24.13 -42.45
N ALA A 47 1.27 23.44 -41.36
CA ALA A 47 0.33 23.06 -40.33
C ALA A 47 1.05 23.03 -38.97
N ALA A 48 0.38 23.53 -37.94
CA ALA A 48 0.88 23.81 -36.60
C ALA A 48 1.59 22.61 -35.95
N VAL A 49 2.82 22.86 -35.51
CA VAL A 49 3.70 21.94 -34.78
C VAL A 49 3.12 21.75 -33.36
N GLY A 50 2.60 20.57 -33.05
CA GLY A 50 2.06 20.28 -31.70
C GLY A 50 1.80 18.81 -31.37
N GLY A 51 2.21 17.81 -32.16
CA GLY A 51 1.81 16.42 -31.88
C GLY A 51 2.83 15.29 -32.16
N LEU A 52 3.91 15.53 -32.88
CA LEU A 52 4.82 14.44 -33.27
C LEU A 52 5.82 13.95 -32.20
N PRO A 53 6.33 14.76 -31.27
CA PRO A 53 7.28 14.28 -30.27
C PRO A 53 6.66 13.28 -29.27
N ASP A 54 5.41 13.48 -28.87
CA ASP A 54 4.76 12.68 -27.85
C ASP A 54 4.42 11.26 -28.33
N ILE A 55 4.04 11.09 -29.58
CA ILE A 55 3.73 9.79 -30.19
C ILE A 55 5.00 8.95 -30.33
N ALA A 56 6.12 9.55 -30.75
CA ALA A 56 7.40 8.86 -30.86
C ALA A 56 7.92 8.43 -29.48
N LEU A 57 7.77 9.29 -28.47
CA LEU A 57 8.16 8.98 -27.10
C LEU A 57 7.31 7.84 -26.53
N ALA A 58 5.98 7.88 -26.69
CA ALA A 58 5.08 6.83 -26.24
C ALA A 58 5.38 5.47 -26.90
N ARG A 59 5.73 5.46 -28.18
CA ARG A 59 6.16 4.25 -28.90
C ARG A 59 7.44 3.65 -28.33
N ASN A 60 8.46 4.49 -28.11
CA ASN A 60 9.73 4.02 -27.55
C ASN A 60 9.53 3.46 -26.14
N MET A 61 8.73 4.10 -25.31
CA MET A 61 8.39 3.60 -23.98
C MET A 61 7.67 2.24 -24.04
N LEU A 62 6.74 2.05 -24.98
CA LEU A 62 6.04 0.79 -25.15
C LEU A 62 6.99 -0.32 -25.66
N ALA A 63 7.89 -0.01 -26.59
CA ALA A 63 8.89 -0.96 -27.06
C ALA A 63 9.84 -1.40 -25.95
N ASP A 64 10.35 -0.46 -25.13
CA ASP A 64 11.22 -0.74 -23.99
C ASP A 64 10.52 -1.64 -22.95
N GLU A 65 9.23 -1.43 -22.75
CA GLU A 65 8.44 -2.20 -21.81
C GLU A 65 8.17 -3.64 -22.31
N LEU A 66 7.90 -3.81 -23.61
CA LEU A 66 7.76 -5.13 -24.24
C LEU A 66 9.08 -5.91 -24.22
N GLU A 67 10.22 -5.26 -24.47
CA GLU A 67 11.54 -5.88 -24.38
C GLU A 67 11.86 -6.33 -22.95
N LYS A 68 11.47 -5.56 -21.95
CA LYS A 68 11.59 -5.95 -20.53
C LYS A 68 10.77 -7.18 -20.22
N CYS A 69 9.49 -7.23 -20.65
CA CYS A 69 8.65 -8.42 -20.51
C CYS A 69 9.25 -9.65 -21.22
N ARG A 70 9.90 -9.45 -22.38
CA ARG A 70 10.60 -10.52 -23.09
C ARG A 70 11.79 -11.06 -22.29
N GLY A 71 12.51 -10.20 -21.59
CA GLY A 71 13.62 -10.59 -20.71
C GLY A 71 13.20 -11.49 -19.54
N ASP A 72 11.95 -11.40 -19.10
CA ASP A 72 11.41 -12.19 -17.99
C ASP A 72 10.86 -13.57 -18.40
N LEU A 73 10.67 -13.83 -19.71
CA LEU A 73 10.13 -15.10 -20.23
C LEU A 73 10.93 -16.35 -19.87
N PRO A 74 12.28 -16.34 -19.86
CA PRO A 74 13.07 -17.52 -19.47
C PRO A 74 12.78 -17.98 -18.03
N ASN A 75 12.60 -17.04 -17.10
CA ASN A 75 12.26 -17.33 -15.71
C ASN A 75 10.85 -17.91 -15.59
N ARG A 76 9.91 -17.41 -16.41
CA ARG A 76 8.54 -17.88 -16.46
C ARG A 76 8.46 -19.31 -17.04
N LYS A 77 9.17 -19.60 -18.13
CA LYS A 77 9.28 -20.97 -18.69
C LYS A 77 9.82 -21.97 -17.68
N LEU A 78 10.80 -21.55 -16.87
CA LEU A 78 11.35 -22.38 -15.79
C LEU A 78 10.31 -22.65 -14.71
N GLY A 79 9.54 -21.62 -14.30
CA GLY A 79 8.47 -21.76 -13.31
C GLY A 79 7.33 -22.68 -13.79
N GLU A 80 6.90 -22.55 -15.03
CA GLU A 80 5.88 -23.42 -15.64
C GLU A 80 6.36 -24.88 -15.75
N SER A 81 7.62 -25.10 -16.09
CA SER A 81 8.21 -26.44 -16.13
C SER A 81 8.29 -27.09 -14.73
N LEU A 82 8.60 -26.32 -13.70
CA LEU A 82 8.63 -26.80 -12.32
C LEU A 82 7.22 -27.09 -11.79
N GLY A 83 6.24 -26.25 -12.09
CA GLY A 83 4.83 -26.44 -11.70
C GLY A 83 4.19 -27.69 -12.33
N ASN A 84 4.59 -28.05 -13.54
CA ASN A 84 4.13 -29.29 -14.22
C ASN A 84 4.71 -30.56 -13.58
N ILE A 85 5.85 -30.47 -12.89
CA ILE A 85 6.45 -31.59 -12.14
C ILE A 85 5.67 -31.85 -10.84
N GLU A 86 5.13 -30.81 -10.19
CA GLU A 86 4.38 -30.93 -8.93
C GLU A 86 2.96 -31.48 -9.11
N ASN A 87 2.34 -31.35 -10.29
CA ASN A 87 0.96 -31.80 -10.55
C ASN A 87 0.82 -33.31 -10.86
N GLY A 88 1.83 -34.13 -10.59
CA GLY A 88 1.68 -35.59 -10.43
C GLY A 88 1.19 -36.34 -11.69
N ARG A 89 1.41 -35.85 -12.90
CA ARG A 89 1.26 -36.62 -14.13
C ARG A 89 2.59 -37.31 -14.45
N GLN A 90 2.73 -38.53 -13.95
CA GLN A 90 3.73 -39.48 -14.40
C GLN A 90 3.52 -39.76 -15.91
N HIS A 91 4.14 -38.99 -16.78
CA HIS A 91 4.52 -39.45 -18.08
C HIS A 91 5.96 -39.94 -18.02
N VAL A 92 6.09 -41.26 -17.95
CA VAL A 92 7.33 -41.95 -18.17
C VAL A 92 7.77 -41.66 -19.61
N PHE A 93 8.72 -40.72 -19.77
CA PHE A 93 9.47 -40.64 -21.02
C PHE A 93 10.54 -41.72 -20.97
N GLU A 94 10.30 -42.77 -21.78
CA GLU A 94 11.37 -43.68 -22.21
C GLU A 94 12.42 -42.83 -22.94
N ALA A 95 13.50 -42.52 -22.29
CA ALA A 95 14.69 -42.01 -22.93
C ALA A 95 15.36 -43.15 -23.69
N ALA A 96 15.07 -43.21 -24.99
CA ALA A 96 15.87 -44.04 -25.90
C ALA A 96 17.32 -43.61 -25.92
N ALA A 97 18.15 -44.59 -25.62
CA ALA A 97 19.60 -44.66 -25.72
C ALA A 97 20.29 -43.66 -26.70
N PHE A 98 21.09 -42.79 -26.16
CA PHE A 98 22.37 -42.39 -26.76
C PHE A 98 23.45 -42.41 -25.68
N GLY A 99 24.37 -43.36 -25.86
CA GLY A 99 25.46 -43.57 -24.93
C GLY A 99 26.45 -42.40 -24.91
N TRP A 100 26.63 -41.83 -23.73
CA TRP A 100 27.81 -41.09 -23.35
C TRP A 100 28.31 -41.65 -22.01
N HIS A 101 29.47 -42.29 -22.06
CA HIS A 101 30.24 -42.63 -20.86
C HIS A 101 30.68 -41.28 -20.24
N LEU A 102 30.20 -41.01 -19.03
CA LEU A 102 30.75 -40.01 -18.15
C LEU A 102 31.05 -40.66 -16.84
N ASP A 103 32.31 -40.54 -16.43
CA ASP A 103 32.90 -41.12 -15.26
C ASP A 103 32.14 -40.76 -13.97
N ASP A 104 32.03 -41.79 -13.17
CA ASP A 104 31.47 -41.96 -11.87
C ASP A 104 32.21 -41.08 -10.84
N HIS A 105 31.58 -39.96 -10.41
CA HIS A 105 31.69 -39.31 -9.10
C HIS A 105 30.59 -38.26 -8.95
N LYS A 106 29.34 -38.71 -8.82
CA LYS A 106 28.24 -37.87 -8.33
C LYS A 106 27.90 -38.30 -6.91
N GLU A 107 28.44 -37.58 -5.93
CA GLU A 107 27.77 -37.45 -4.64
C GLU A 107 26.39 -36.85 -4.89
N THR A 108 25.35 -37.68 -4.93
CA THR A 108 23.96 -37.27 -4.87
C THR A 108 23.73 -36.72 -3.47
N ILE A 109 23.88 -35.40 -3.33
CA ILE A 109 23.32 -34.67 -2.19
C ILE A 109 21.81 -34.79 -2.34
N GLU A 110 21.19 -35.76 -1.68
CA GLU A 110 19.74 -35.82 -1.47
C GLU A 110 19.35 -34.57 -0.68
N ARG A 111 18.97 -33.49 -1.39
CA ARG A 111 18.31 -32.34 -0.76
C ARG A 111 16.96 -32.82 -0.27
N ALA A 112 16.76 -32.78 1.05
CA ALA A 112 15.47 -33.02 1.66
C ALA A 112 14.40 -32.12 0.95
N PRO A 113 13.17 -32.62 0.75
CA PRO A 113 12.13 -31.85 0.08
C PRO A 113 11.90 -30.52 0.79
N VAL A 114 12.08 -29.41 0.08
CA VAL A 114 11.89 -28.06 0.62
C VAL A 114 10.40 -27.90 0.92
N LYS A 115 10.07 -27.70 2.18
CA LYS A 115 8.69 -27.44 2.58
C LYS A 115 8.29 -26.03 2.17
N LEU A 116 7.26 -25.91 1.33
CA LEU A 116 6.72 -24.65 0.85
C LEU A 116 5.52 -24.20 1.70
N VAL A 117 5.38 -22.89 1.88
CA VAL A 117 4.23 -22.24 2.55
C VAL A 117 3.78 -21.03 1.75
N LEU A 118 2.49 -20.75 1.82
CA LEU A 118 1.88 -19.65 1.08
C LEU A 118 2.13 -18.30 1.78
N CYS A 119 2.73 -17.35 1.10
CA CYS A 119 2.91 -15.98 1.58
C CYS A 119 1.57 -15.22 1.57
N ARG A 120 1.26 -14.53 2.67
CA ARG A 120 0.02 -13.75 2.80
C ARG A 120 -0.05 -12.55 1.85
N ALA A 121 1.07 -11.93 1.53
CA ALA A 121 1.12 -10.69 0.75
C ALA A 121 1.17 -10.94 -0.76
N CYS A 122 2.14 -11.72 -1.27
CA CYS A 122 2.26 -12.01 -2.70
C CYS A 122 1.40 -13.19 -3.17
N ASN A 123 0.96 -14.05 -2.23
CA ASN A 123 0.22 -15.28 -2.52
C ASN A 123 1.05 -16.33 -3.28
N ASP A 124 2.38 -16.27 -3.19
CA ASP A 124 3.30 -17.23 -3.76
C ASP A 124 3.69 -18.31 -2.74
N HIS A 125 4.07 -19.49 -3.23
CA HIS A 125 4.64 -20.56 -2.42
C HIS A 125 6.13 -20.33 -2.21
N CYS A 126 6.53 -20.04 -0.98
CA CYS A 126 7.91 -19.75 -0.59
C CYS A 126 8.47 -20.83 0.32
N PRO A 127 9.81 -21.10 0.29
CA PRO A 127 10.46 -21.97 1.24
C PRO A 127 10.20 -21.56 2.69
N VAL A 128 9.95 -22.50 3.58
CA VAL A 128 9.69 -22.20 5.01
C VAL A 128 10.85 -21.42 5.63
N ASP A 129 12.07 -21.70 5.24
CA ASP A 129 13.27 -21.07 5.79
C ASP A 129 13.39 -19.58 5.41
N ASP A 130 12.82 -19.17 4.27
CA ASP A 130 12.76 -17.80 3.77
C ASP A 130 11.42 -17.11 4.13
N THR A 131 10.80 -17.56 5.21
CA THR A 131 9.50 -17.04 5.64
C THR A 131 9.39 -16.86 7.14
N ILE A 132 8.62 -15.86 7.56
CA ILE A 132 8.27 -15.66 8.96
C ILE A 132 6.78 -15.94 9.21
N LYS A 133 6.49 -16.72 10.23
CA LYS A 133 5.14 -16.87 10.77
C LYS A 133 4.89 -15.84 11.86
N VAL A 134 3.92 -14.95 11.64
CA VAL A 134 3.57 -13.87 12.57
C VAL A 134 2.51 -14.30 13.59
N THR A 135 2.21 -13.43 14.57
CA THR A 135 1.36 -13.75 15.73
C THR A 135 -0.05 -14.22 15.35
N CYS A 136 -0.64 -13.65 14.30
CA CYS A 136 -1.96 -14.03 13.77
C CYS A 136 -1.93 -15.29 12.88
N THR A 137 -0.85 -16.05 12.90
CA THR A 137 -0.60 -17.28 12.13
C THR A 137 -0.35 -17.13 10.63
N HIS A 138 -0.48 -15.93 10.07
CA HIS A 138 -0.11 -15.64 8.69
C HIS A 138 1.40 -15.76 8.48
N VAL A 139 1.78 -16.04 7.22
CA VAL A 139 3.18 -16.19 6.81
C VAL A 139 3.52 -15.11 5.80
N TYR A 140 4.71 -14.52 5.93
CA TYR A 140 5.29 -13.59 4.96
C TYR A 140 6.64 -14.11 4.49
N CYS A 141 6.91 -14.04 3.19
CA CYS A 141 8.26 -14.24 2.67
C CYS A 141 9.13 -13.03 2.99
N ASP A 142 10.44 -13.21 2.97
CA ASP A 142 11.42 -12.17 3.33
C ASP A 142 11.28 -10.92 2.45
N ASP A 143 11.07 -11.06 1.14
CA ASP A 143 10.86 -9.93 0.22
C ASP A 143 9.61 -9.10 0.56
N CYS A 144 8.50 -9.77 0.87
CA CYS A 144 7.27 -9.08 1.26
C CYS A 144 7.40 -8.44 2.64
N LEU A 145 8.16 -9.06 3.54
CA LEU A 145 8.47 -8.50 4.86
C LEU A 145 9.31 -7.23 4.71
N ASP A 146 10.39 -7.27 3.92
CA ASP A 146 11.24 -6.12 3.61
C ASP A 146 10.40 -4.97 3.02
N THR A 147 9.54 -5.28 2.06
CA THR A 147 8.64 -4.30 1.43
C THR A 147 7.72 -3.64 2.46
N LEU A 148 7.13 -4.40 3.38
CA LEU A 148 6.26 -3.87 4.43
C LEU A 148 7.03 -2.98 5.41
N TYR A 149 8.25 -3.38 5.81
CA TYR A 149 9.09 -2.58 6.71
C TYR A 149 9.56 -1.28 6.04
N ARG A 150 10.01 -1.31 4.77
CA ARG A 150 10.35 -0.10 4.00
C ARG A 150 9.17 0.84 3.85
N ALA A 151 8.00 0.32 3.48
CA ALA A 151 6.79 1.11 3.36
C ALA A 151 6.41 1.78 4.70
N SER A 152 6.57 1.10 5.83
CA SER A 152 6.24 1.64 7.14
C SER A 152 7.18 2.75 7.63
N MET A 153 8.37 2.90 7.04
CA MET A 153 9.28 4.02 7.34
C MET A 153 8.88 5.31 6.62
N THR A 154 8.16 5.20 5.50
CA THR A 154 7.70 6.33 4.70
C THR A 154 6.24 6.67 4.93
N ASP A 155 5.41 5.65 5.14
CA ASP A 155 3.98 5.79 5.42
C ASP A 155 3.70 5.44 6.89
N GLU A 156 3.51 6.45 7.70
CA GLU A 156 3.26 6.28 9.14
C GLU A 156 1.96 5.53 9.46
N THR A 157 1.02 5.41 8.52
CA THR A 157 -0.20 4.62 8.72
C THR A 157 0.09 3.12 8.82
N LEU A 158 1.20 2.69 8.18
CA LEU A 158 1.72 1.32 8.26
C LEU A 158 2.61 1.08 9.47
N PHE A 159 2.97 2.12 10.24
CA PHE A 159 3.81 1.97 11.42
C PHE A 159 3.00 1.82 12.71
N PRO A 160 3.40 0.93 13.63
CA PRO A 160 4.35 -0.17 13.43
C PRO A 160 3.81 -1.21 12.43
N PRO A 161 4.70 -1.92 11.69
CA PRO A 161 4.27 -2.99 10.80
C PRO A 161 3.36 -3.98 11.50
N ARG A 162 2.20 -4.30 10.89
CA ARG A 162 1.14 -5.12 11.50
C ARG A 162 0.59 -6.13 10.52
N CYS A 163 0.05 -7.20 11.06
CA CYS A 163 -0.82 -8.11 10.34
C CYS A 163 -2.05 -8.42 11.20
N CYS A 164 -3.27 -8.30 10.65
CA CYS A 164 -4.51 -8.46 11.39
C CYS A 164 -4.51 -7.63 12.69
N ARG A 165 -4.07 -6.37 12.62
CA ARG A 165 -3.93 -5.39 13.73
C ARG A 165 -2.90 -5.72 14.79
N GLN A 166 -2.24 -6.85 14.70
CA GLN A 166 -1.18 -7.25 15.63
C GLN A 166 0.16 -6.78 15.08
N GLU A 167 0.93 -6.06 15.92
CA GLU A 167 2.29 -5.66 15.56
C GLU A 167 3.14 -6.90 15.27
N LEU A 168 3.91 -6.85 14.18
CA LEU A 168 4.86 -7.90 13.86
C LEU A 168 5.96 -7.95 14.93
N PRO A 169 6.28 -9.15 15.45
CA PRO A 169 7.25 -9.28 16.53
C PRO A 169 8.66 -8.94 16.02
N TRP A 170 9.14 -7.74 16.37
CA TRP A 170 10.44 -7.22 15.92
C TRP A 170 11.59 -8.19 16.16
N ASP A 171 11.60 -8.84 17.33
CA ASP A 171 12.69 -9.77 17.69
C ASP A 171 12.81 -10.97 16.75
N LYS A 172 11.71 -11.35 16.11
CA LYS A 172 11.69 -12.39 15.08
C LYS A 172 11.96 -11.80 13.70
N ALA A 173 11.20 -10.73 13.34
CA ALA A 173 11.25 -10.12 12.02
C ALA A 173 12.65 -9.64 11.62
N LYS A 174 13.41 -9.07 12.56
CA LYS A 174 14.79 -8.58 12.32
C LYS A 174 15.77 -9.61 11.78
N HIS A 175 15.49 -10.90 11.92
CA HIS A 175 16.35 -11.99 11.40
C HIS A 175 16.08 -12.32 9.95
N HIS A 176 14.93 -11.90 9.45
CA HIS A 176 14.45 -12.09 8.08
C HIS A 176 14.62 -10.82 7.21
N LEU A 177 15.00 -9.68 7.81
CA LEU A 177 15.21 -8.44 7.09
C LEU A 177 16.65 -8.30 6.61
N ASP A 178 16.81 -7.63 5.46
CA ASP A 178 18.13 -7.17 4.99
C ASP A 178 18.87 -6.38 6.06
N THR A 179 20.19 -6.57 6.15
CA THR A 179 21.02 -5.96 7.19
C THR A 179 20.97 -4.44 7.19
N THR A 180 20.93 -3.83 6.00
CA THR A 180 20.84 -2.37 5.84
C THR A 180 19.47 -1.87 6.34
N LEU A 181 18.39 -2.49 5.88
CA LEU A 181 17.03 -2.16 6.29
C LEU A 181 16.82 -2.29 7.79
N LYS A 182 17.36 -3.33 8.40
CA LYS A 182 17.30 -3.52 9.85
C LYS A 182 17.91 -2.34 10.62
N GLY A 183 19.09 -1.87 10.21
CA GLY A 183 19.75 -0.71 10.82
C GLY A 183 18.94 0.58 10.63
N GLU A 184 18.46 0.84 9.41
CA GLU A 184 17.62 2.00 9.09
C GLU A 184 16.31 2.00 9.89
N PHE A 185 15.66 0.85 9.99
CA PHE A 185 14.41 0.73 10.74
C PHE A 185 14.60 0.91 12.24
N GLU A 186 15.69 0.41 12.84
CA GLU A 186 16.00 0.63 14.27
C GLU A 186 16.12 2.11 14.60
N ILE A 187 16.76 2.89 13.75
CA ILE A 187 16.87 4.35 13.91
C ILE A 187 15.52 5.01 13.72
N LYS A 188 14.84 4.70 12.62
CA LYS A 188 13.54 5.29 12.25
C LYS A 188 12.43 4.95 13.26
N ARG A 189 12.48 3.78 13.86
CA ARG A 189 11.53 3.33 14.88
C ARG A 189 11.52 4.25 16.11
N VAL A 190 12.67 4.78 16.53
CA VAL A 190 12.76 5.71 17.65
C VAL A 190 12.03 7.00 17.32
N GLU A 191 12.24 7.54 16.11
CA GLU A 191 11.54 8.73 15.62
C GLU A 191 10.02 8.49 15.53
N LEU A 192 9.61 7.39 14.90
CA LEU A 192 8.20 7.10 14.66
C LEU A 192 7.41 6.81 15.95
N ARG A 193 8.07 6.30 16.99
CA ARG A 193 7.47 6.09 18.33
C ARG A 193 7.44 7.34 19.19
N ALA A 194 8.22 8.37 18.86
CA ALA A 194 8.22 9.62 19.61
C ALA A 194 6.90 10.39 19.37
N LYS A 195 6.19 10.73 20.45
CA LYS A 195 4.90 11.43 20.39
C LYS A 195 5.05 12.89 19.97
N ASP A 196 5.98 13.60 20.58
CA ASP A 196 6.28 15.02 20.29
C ASP A 196 7.68 15.12 19.70
N ARG A 197 7.79 14.82 18.39
CA ARG A 197 9.07 14.80 17.69
C ARG A 197 9.70 16.17 17.63
N THR A 198 11.00 16.23 17.87
CA THR A 198 11.80 17.43 17.68
C THR A 198 12.86 17.17 16.61
N TYR A 199 12.89 18.05 15.64
CA TYR A 199 13.88 18.06 14.56
C TYR A 199 14.78 19.26 14.73
N CYS A 200 15.96 19.20 14.14
CA CYS A 200 16.83 20.36 14.09
C CYS A 200 16.10 21.53 13.42
N HIS A 201 16.07 22.70 14.09
CA HIS A 201 15.41 23.90 13.57
C HIS A 201 16.10 24.48 12.31
N VAL A 202 17.36 24.10 12.06
CA VAL A 202 18.08 24.48 10.85
C VAL A 202 17.54 23.69 9.70
N LEU A 203 16.84 24.34 8.75
CA LEU A 203 16.15 23.70 7.64
C LEU A 203 17.04 22.81 6.78
N ALA A 204 18.30 23.22 6.54
CA ALA A 204 19.27 22.42 5.78
C ALA A 204 19.69 21.12 6.49
N CYS A 205 19.49 21.02 7.81
CA CYS A 205 19.82 19.85 8.61
C CYS A 205 18.59 18.97 8.85
N SER A 206 17.54 19.53 9.44
CA SER A 206 16.23 18.90 9.75
C SER A 206 16.32 17.47 10.32
N VAL A 207 17.46 17.10 10.95
CA VAL A 207 17.66 15.77 11.52
C VAL A 207 16.78 15.58 12.75
N PHE A 208 16.20 14.38 12.91
CA PHE A 208 15.47 14.02 14.12
C PHE A 208 16.42 13.98 15.33
N ILE A 209 16.01 14.60 16.43
CA ILE A 209 16.77 14.60 17.69
C ILE A 209 16.08 13.63 18.66
N ASN A 210 16.85 12.60 19.05
CA ASN A 210 16.32 11.58 19.96
C ASN A 210 15.97 12.21 21.32
N PRO A 211 14.74 12.01 21.84
CA PRO A 211 14.33 12.51 23.15
C PRO A 211 15.24 12.08 24.31
N ALA A 212 15.94 10.96 24.18
CA ALA A 212 16.92 10.53 25.19
C ALA A 212 18.13 11.49 25.34
N ASN A 213 18.36 12.34 24.34
CA ASN A 213 19.45 13.30 24.31
C ASN A 213 19.03 14.73 24.75
N TYR A 214 17.76 14.95 25.12
CA TYR A 214 17.30 16.26 25.56
C TYR A 214 17.94 16.64 26.90
N VAL A 215 18.28 17.90 27.03
CA VAL A 215 18.80 18.50 28.24
C VAL A 215 17.88 19.65 28.62
N ASP A 216 17.11 19.50 29.69
CA ASP A 216 16.04 20.41 30.07
C ASP A 216 15.04 20.68 28.92
N ASP A 217 14.90 21.92 28.48
CA ASP A 217 14.05 22.34 27.38
C ASP A 217 14.78 22.37 26.02
N ASP A 218 16.03 21.94 25.96
CA ASP A 218 16.90 21.98 24.78
C ASP A 218 17.14 20.60 24.17
N ALA A 219 17.05 20.51 22.85
CA ALA A 219 17.41 19.37 22.07
C ALA A 219 18.70 19.61 21.28
N PRO A 220 19.86 19.04 21.71
CA PRO A 220 21.13 19.20 21.02
C PRO A 220 21.11 18.43 19.69
N CYS A 221 21.46 19.13 18.60
CA CYS A 221 21.51 18.53 17.27
C CYS A 221 22.69 17.56 17.15
N PRO A 222 22.48 16.30 16.72
CA PRO A 222 23.54 15.31 16.53
C PRO A 222 24.56 15.71 15.44
N ASN A 223 24.16 16.58 14.50
CA ASN A 223 25.05 17.08 13.44
C ASN A 223 25.81 18.37 13.85
N GLY A 224 25.78 18.77 15.13
CA GLY A 224 26.54 19.90 15.65
C GLY A 224 25.95 21.28 15.33
N CYS A 225 24.70 21.37 14.87
CA CYS A 225 24.00 22.65 14.78
C CYS A 225 23.67 23.19 16.19
N THR A 226 23.20 24.45 16.25
CA THR A 226 22.68 25.03 17.52
C THR A 226 21.48 24.20 18.03
N ASN A 227 21.30 24.22 19.37
CA ASN A 227 20.22 23.48 20.02
C ASN A 227 18.83 23.94 19.53
N THR A 228 17.87 23.07 19.60
CA THR A 228 16.47 23.33 19.28
C THR A 228 15.63 23.31 20.56
N CYS A 229 14.79 24.31 20.79
CA CYS A 229 13.84 24.30 21.90
C CYS A 229 12.78 23.20 21.67
N ILE A 230 12.58 22.31 22.64
CA ILE A 230 11.61 21.22 22.53
C ILE A 230 10.15 21.69 22.54
N LYS A 231 9.87 22.89 23.06
CA LYS A 231 8.52 23.46 23.18
C LYS A 231 8.07 24.18 21.91
N CYS A 232 8.86 25.15 21.43
CA CYS A 232 8.49 25.92 20.24
C CYS A 232 9.09 25.42 18.94
N LYS A 233 10.03 24.45 19.01
CA LYS A 233 10.73 23.84 17.86
C LYS A 233 11.62 24.81 17.06
N GLN A 234 11.87 25.97 17.59
CA GLN A 234 12.80 26.99 17.07
C GLN A 234 14.18 26.87 17.71
N ALA A 235 15.11 27.77 17.35
CA ALA A 235 16.41 27.85 18.03
C ALA A 235 16.23 27.93 19.56
N ALA A 236 17.11 27.25 20.30
CA ALA A 236 17.08 27.31 21.78
C ALA A 236 17.20 28.75 22.28
N HIS A 237 16.44 29.08 23.32
CA HIS A 237 16.33 30.42 23.87
C HIS A 237 16.16 30.36 25.38
N VAL A 238 16.46 31.45 26.06
CA VAL A 238 16.22 31.60 27.49
C VAL A 238 14.89 32.30 27.72
N GLY A 239 14.08 31.82 28.66
CA GLY A 239 12.79 32.40 29.02
C GLY A 239 11.62 31.83 28.25
N GLU A 240 10.52 32.60 28.09
CA GLU A 240 9.33 32.16 27.40
C GLU A 240 9.56 31.98 25.89
N CYS A 241 8.88 31.01 25.31
CA CYS A 241 8.96 30.79 23.86
C CYS A 241 8.44 31.99 23.07
N PRO A 242 9.16 32.44 22.04
CA PRO A 242 8.70 33.50 21.17
C PRO A 242 7.39 33.06 20.46
N LYS A 243 6.56 34.03 20.07
CA LYS A 243 5.39 33.75 19.25
C LYS A 243 5.83 33.16 17.90
N ASN A 244 5.19 32.09 17.50
CA ASN A 244 5.45 31.46 16.22
C ASN A 244 4.33 31.82 15.22
N GLU A 245 4.58 32.79 14.37
CA GLU A 245 3.62 33.29 13.36
C GLU A 245 3.24 32.18 12.37
N GLU A 246 4.16 31.29 12.01
CA GLU A 246 3.90 30.16 11.11
C GLU A 246 2.92 29.16 11.74
N LEU A 247 3.08 28.88 13.04
CA LEU A 247 2.15 28.03 13.78
C LEU A 247 0.76 28.68 13.88
N GLU A 248 0.71 30.00 14.14
CA GLU A 248 -0.57 30.74 14.17
C GLU A 248 -1.27 30.68 12.79
N ALA A 249 -0.52 30.86 11.70
CA ALA A 249 -1.05 30.73 10.33
C ALA A 249 -1.55 29.32 10.03
N LEU A 250 -0.79 28.28 10.46
CA LEU A 250 -1.23 26.89 10.33
C LEU A 250 -2.52 26.62 11.10
N LEU A 251 -2.62 27.10 12.34
CA LEU A 251 -3.82 26.94 13.16
C LEU A 251 -5.03 27.68 12.57
N ALA A 252 -4.80 28.87 11.97
CA ALA A 252 -5.84 29.60 11.25
C ALA A 252 -6.32 28.83 10.02
N THR A 253 -5.40 28.25 9.25
CA THR A 253 -5.72 27.41 8.09
C THR A 253 -6.47 26.14 8.52
N ALA A 254 -6.04 25.50 9.59
CA ALA A 254 -6.71 24.31 10.15
C ALA A 254 -8.16 24.64 10.57
N LYS A 255 -8.38 25.80 11.17
CA LYS A 255 -9.73 26.26 11.54
C LYS A 255 -10.61 26.56 10.32
N LEU A 256 -10.05 27.10 9.23
CA LEU A 256 -10.78 27.34 7.99
C LEU A 256 -11.20 26.05 7.28
N ASN A 257 -10.42 24.98 7.44
CA ASN A 257 -10.68 23.68 6.82
C ASN A 257 -11.33 22.68 7.79
N ASP A 258 -11.77 23.14 8.97
CA ASP A 258 -12.34 22.28 10.01
C ASP A 258 -11.42 21.11 10.45
N TRP A 259 -10.11 21.24 10.28
CA TRP A 259 -9.16 20.23 10.74
C TRP A 259 -9.08 20.23 12.26
N GLN A 260 -8.97 19.03 12.84
CA GLN A 260 -8.87 18.86 14.29
C GLN A 260 -7.51 18.31 14.69
N SER A 261 -6.97 18.78 15.81
CA SER A 261 -5.73 18.24 16.36
C SER A 261 -5.97 17.10 17.35
N CYS A 262 -5.14 16.05 17.25
CA CYS A 262 -5.12 15.00 18.26
C CYS A 262 -4.63 15.55 19.60
N TYR A 263 -5.35 15.29 20.70
CA TYR A 263 -4.97 15.78 22.04
C TYR A 263 -3.65 15.19 22.56
N ASP A 264 -3.29 13.97 22.10
CA ASP A 264 -2.11 13.24 22.59
C ASP A 264 -0.83 13.59 21.79
N CYS A 265 -0.85 13.49 20.46
CA CYS A 265 0.34 13.73 19.63
C CYS A 265 0.32 15.06 18.87
N ARG A 266 -0.72 15.87 19.02
CA ARG A 266 -0.92 17.17 18.39
C ARG A 266 -0.95 17.20 16.86
N ARG A 267 -0.97 16.04 16.21
CA ARG A 267 -1.08 15.92 14.77
C ARG A 267 -2.42 16.46 14.30
N MET A 268 -2.40 17.25 13.21
CA MET A 268 -3.63 17.69 12.52
C MET A 268 -4.24 16.50 11.76
N VAL A 269 -5.54 16.37 11.88
CA VAL A 269 -6.33 15.28 11.25
C VAL A 269 -7.48 15.91 10.49
N GLU A 270 -7.68 15.45 9.28
CA GLU A 270 -8.82 15.76 8.43
C GLU A 270 -9.83 14.62 8.49
N LEU A 271 -11.11 14.93 8.66
CA LEU A 271 -12.19 13.98 8.56
C LEU A 271 -12.71 13.91 7.12
N LYS A 272 -12.31 12.92 6.37
CA LYS A 272 -12.79 12.67 5.00
C LYS A 272 -14.14 11.97 4.97
N ILE A 273 -14.24 10.85 5.67
CA ILE A 273 -15.41 9.95 5.68
C ILE A 273 -15.66 9.47 7.11
N GLY A 274 -16.91 9.18 7.45
CA GLY A 274 -17.28 8.54 8.71
C GLY A 274 -17.80 9.47 9.79
N CYS A 275 -17.89 8.93 10.99
CA CYS A 275 -18.40 9.61 12.19
C CYS A 275 -17.33 10.50 12.85
N PHE A 276 -17.74 11.26 13.85
CA PHE A 276 -16.83 12.12 14.62
C PHE A 276 -15.95 11.37 15.64
N HIS A 277 -16.01 10.05 15.68
CA HIS A 277 -15.08 9.22 16.44
C HIS A 277 -13.80 9.00 15.63
N MET A 278 -12.73 9.61 16.05
CA MET A 278 -11.43 9.53 15.36
C MET A 278 -10.43 8.69 16.16
N THR A 279 -9.77 7.79 15.43
CA THR A 279 -8.59 7.08 15.94
C THR A 279 -7.36 7.62 15.24
N CYS A 280 -6.53 8.37 15.97
CA CYS A 280 -5.27 8.90 15.46
C CYS A 280 -4.27 7.77 15.16
N ILE A 281 -3.29 8.04 14.29
CA ILE A 281 -2.16 7.12 14.04
C ILE A 281 -1.43 6.76 15.36
N CYS A 282 -1.36 7.69 16.34
CA CYS A 282 -0.81 7.41 17.66
C CYS A 282 -1.72 6.52 18.55
N LYS A 283 -2.86 6.05 18.02
CA LYS A 283 -3.87 5.21 18.69
C LYS A 283 -4.73 5.97 19.74
N ALA A 284 -4.54 7.27 19.91
CA ALA A 284 -5.44 8.08 20.72
C ALA A 284 -6.81 8.19 20.04
N GLN A 285 -7.89 7.95 20.77
CA GLN A 285 -9.26 8.09 20.31
C GLN A 285 -9.84 9.42 20.80
N PHE A 286 -10.41 10.22 19.91
CA PHE A 286 -10.91 11.54 20.23
C PHE A 286 -12.16 11.94 19.43
N CYS A 287 -12.87 12.93 19.92
CA CYS A 287 -14.00 13.55 19.23
C CYS A 287 -13.48 14.56 18.21
N TYR A 288 -13.81 14.40 16.94
CA TYR A 288 -13.36 15.31 15.88
C TYR A 288 -13.93 16.75 16.05
N VAL A 289 -15.11 16.89 16.66
CA VAL A 289 -15.74 18.21 16.84
C VAL A 289 -15.00 19.08 17.85
N CYS A 290 -14.58 18.48 18.98
CA CYS A 290 -14.01 19.26 20.09
C CYS A 290 -12.56 18.90 20.48
N GLY A 291 -11.96 17.87 19.86
CA GLY A 291 -10.60 17.42 20.14
C GLY A 291 -10.42 16.69 21.49
N LEU A 292 -11.45 16.57 22.31
CA LEU A 292 -11.37 15.86 23.59
C LEU A 292 -11.31 14.34 23.39
N GLN A 293 -10.73 13.65 24.38
CA GLN A 293 -10.73 12.20 24.40
C GLN A 293 -12.14 11.66 24.18
N TRP A 294 -12.26 10.59 23.38
CA TRP A 294 -13.54 9.99 23.05
C TRP A 294 -14.38 9.65 24.28
N LYS A 295 -15.69 9.89 24.20
CA LYS A 295 -16.67 9.74 25.30
C LYS A 295 -16.49 10.71 26.48
N LYS A 296 -15.61 11.72 26.38
CA LYS A 296 -15.47 12.78 27.38
C LYS A 296 -16.24 14.06 27.03
N CYS A 297 -17.00 14.07 25.94
CA CYS A 297 -17.84 15.18 25.51
C CYS A 297 -19.29 14.71 25.19
N ARG A 298 -20.17 15.69 24.93
CA ARG A 298 -21.55 15.45 24.50
C ARG A 298 -21.80 15.89 23.05
N CYS A 299 -20.76 15.98 22.24
CA CYS A 299 -20.89 16.28 20.83
C CYS A 299 -21.68 15.19 20.10
N PRO A 300 -22.40 15.53 19.01
CA PRO A 300 -23.04 14.53 18.17
C PRO A 300 -21.99 13.56 17.62
N GLN A 301 -22.39 12.34 17.32
CA GLN A 301 -21.48 11.32 16.77
C GLN A 301 -21.35 11.43 15.26
N TRP A 302 -22.38 11.98 14.57
CA TRP A 302 -22.43 12.19 13.15
C TRP A 302 -22.90 13.59 12.79
N GLU A 303 -22.43 14.08 11.65
CA GLU A 303 -23.10 15.13 10.92
C GLU A 303 -24.16 14.48 10.00
N VAL A 304 -25.41 14.91 10.09
CA VAL A 304 -26.55 14.31 9.35
C VAL A 304 -26.27 14.23 7.83
N ARG A 305 -25.70 15.29 7.24
CA ARG A 305 -25.39 15.31 5.82
C ARG A 305 -24.34 14.25 5.44
N ARG A 306 -23.32 14.07 6.25
CA ARG A 306 -22.26 13.04 6.03
C ARG A 306 -22.80 11.64 6.24
N LEU A 307 -23.66 11.44 7.24
CA LEU A 307 -24.32 10.17 7.49
C LEU A 307 -25.16 9.73 6.28
N LEU A 308 -26.00 10.63 5.75
CA LEU A 308 -26.82 10.35 4.59
C LEU A 308 -25.99 10.08 3.33
N ALA A 309 -24.96 10.90 3.06
CA ALA A 309 -24.04 10.66 1.94
C ALA A 309 -23.33 9.32 2.04
N ARG A 310 -22.93 8.89 3.25
CA ARG A 310 -22.34 7.55 3.46
C ARG A 310 -23.37 6.44 3.27
N ALA A 311 -24.59 6.64 3.75
CA ALA A 311 -25.67 5.69 3.56
C ALA A 311 -26.03 5.50 2.08
N GLU A 312 -26.01 6.55 1.28
CA GLU A 312 -26.17 6.48 -0.18
C GLU A 312 -25.08 5.60 -0.82
N VAL A 313 -23.81 5.80 -0.44
CA VAL A 313 -22.70 4.96 -0.93
C VAL A 313 -22.86 3.49 -0.54
N VAL A 314 -23.34 3.21 0.68
CA VAL A 314 -23.61 1.83 1.12
C VAL A 314 -24.72 1.19 0.29
N VAL A 315 -25.81 1.92 0.04
CA VAL A 315 -26.93 1.45 -0.79
C VAL A 315 -26.48 1.22 -2.23
N ASP A 316 -25.72 2.16 -2.82
CA ASP A 316 -25.22 2.05 -4.21
C ASP A 316 -24.23 0.90 -4.39
N ASN A 317 -23.56 0.52 -3.32
CA ASN A 317 -22.67 -0.64 -3.27
C ASN A 317 -23.38 -1.96 -2.96
N GLY A 318 -24.68 -1.94 -2.64
CA GLY A 318 -25.49 -3.12 -2.36
C GLY A 318 -25.70 -4.03 -3.58
N GLU A 319 -26.09 -5.27 -3.33
CA GLU A 319 -26.14 -6.35 -4.33
C GLU A 319 -27.34 -6.29 -5.26
N ASP A 320 -28.37 -5.49 -5.00
CA ASP A 320 -29.66 -5.76 -5.60
C ASP A 320 -29.99 -5.00 -6.92
N PRO A 321 -29.60 -5.57 -8.10
CA PRO A 321 -30.12 -5.12 -9.40
C PRO A 321 -31.60 -5.52 -9.60
N LEU A 322 -32.16 -6.42 -8.79
CA LEU A 322 -33.52 -6.94 -8.90
C LEU A 322 -34.45 -6.41 -7.78
N GLY A 323 -33.91 -5.77 -6.75
CA GLY A 323 -34.62 -5.08 -5.67
C GLY A 323 -35.27 -3.76 -6.05
N ALA A 324 -35.51 -3.53 -7.34
CA ALA A 324 -36.07 -2.32 -7.96
C ALA A 324 -37.48 -1.92 -7.44
N TYR A 325 -38.02 -2.58 -6.45
CA TYR A 325 -39.33 -2.28 -5.85
C TYR A 325 -39.26 -1.71 -4.43
N GLN A 326 -38.08 -1.63 -3.82
CA GLN A 326 -37.97 -0.95 -2.53
C GLN A 326 -37.67 0.53 -2.74
N ASP A 327 -38.39 1.40 -2.03
CA ASP A 327 -38.16 2.83 -2.03
C ASP A 327 -36.70 3.12 -1.65
N ARG A 328 -35.93 3.71 -2.56
CA ARG A 328 -34.51 4.03 -2.36
C ARG A 328 -34.29 4.91 -1.12
N ASP A 329 -35.23 5.83 -0.86
CA ASP A 329 -35.16 6.69 0.32
C ASP A 329 -35.29 5.89 1.61
N ALA A 330 -36.12 4.84 1.62
CA ALA A 330 -36.26 3.93 2.74
C ALA A 330 -35.00 3.07 2.94
N GLN A 331 -34.32 2.65 1.88
CA GLN A 331 -33.05 1.93 1.96
C GLN A 331 -31.96 2.82 2.53
N ILE A 332 -31.85 4.08 2.07
CA ILE A 332 -30.88 5.05 2.60
C ILE A 332 -31.15 5.33 4.08
N ALA A 333 -32.41 5.49 4.48
CA ALA A 333 -32.78 5.71 5.87
C ALA A 333 -32.41 4.49 6.76
N ALA A 334 -32.61 3.28 6.26
CA ALA A 334 -32.23 2.05 6.98
C ALA A 334 -30.70 1.94 7.10
N ALA A 335 -29.95 2.20 6.03
CA ALA A 335 -28.48 2.19 6.03
C ALA A 335 -27.93 3.28 6.97
N ALA A 336 -28.54 4.46 7.01
CA ALA A 336 -28.16 5.54 7.92
C ALA A 336 -28.36 5.13 9.38
N ALA A 337 -29.49 4.49 9.71
CA ALA A 337 -29.76 4.00 11.06
C ALA A 337 -28.78 2.91 11.48
N ASP A 338 -28.40 2.01 10.56
CA ASP A 338 -27.40 0.97 10.80
C ASP A 338 -26.01 1.56 11.06
N LEU A 339 -25.56 2.50 10.23
CA LEU A 339 -24.30 3.21 10.40
C LEU A 339 -24.24 4.01 11.73
N GLU A 340 -25.35 4.59 12.14
CA GLU A 340 -25.45 5.31 13.43
C GLU A 340 -25.36 4.34 14.60
N ALA A 341 -26.01 3.19 14.52
CA ALA A 341 -25.97 2.16 15.55
C ALA A 341 -24.57 1.51 15.65
N ASN A 342 -23.88 1.31 14.53
CA ASN A 342 -22.59 0.63 14.42
C ASN A 342 -21.38 1.57 14.29
N HIS A 343 -21.50 2.83 14.76
CA HIS A 343 -20.44 3.85 14.63
C HIS A 343 -19.10 3.50 15.34
N GLU A 344 -19.10 2.58 16.29
CA GLU A 344 -17.91 2.09 17.01
C GLU A 344 -17.37 0.79 16.41
N CYS A 345 -17.28 0.73 15.10
CA CYS A 345 -16.77 -0.44 14.42
C CYS A 345 -15.32 -0.77 14.83
N ASN A 346 -15.07 -2.04 15.11
CA ASN A 346 -13.71 -2.57 15.35
C ASN A 346 -13.19 -3.43 14.19
N HIS A 347 -13.87 -3.43 13.05
CA HIS A 347 -13.46 -4.08 11.81
C HIS A 347 -12.97 -5.53 12.00
N VAL A 348 -13.71 -6.33 12.76
CA VAL A 348 -13.34 -7.74 13.02
C VAL A 348 -13.78 -8.64 11.89
N ASP A 349 -15.03 -8.44 11.43
CA ASP A 349 -15.66 -9.32 10.46
C ASP A 349 -15.61 -8.67 9.06
N TRP A 350 -15.14 -9.46 8.09
CA TRP A 350 -14.92 -9.02 6.71
C TRP A 350 -15.50 -10.00 5.72
N SER A 351 -16.25 -9.48 4.75
CA SER A 351 -16.77 -10.22 3.62
C SER A 351 -16.10 -9.80 2.31
N SER A 352 -15.88 -10.74 1.40
CA SER A 352 -15.42 -10.43 0.03
C SER A 352 -16.61 -10.01 -0.80
N ARG A 353 -16.49 -8.85 -1.49
CA ARG A 353 -17.49 -8.34 -2.42
C ARG A 353 -16.94 -8.31 -3.85
N THR A 354 -17.72 -8.80 -4.79
CA THR A 354 -17.37 -8.85 -6.22
C THR A 354 -18.19 -7.87 -7.06
N TYR A 355 -18.98 -7.02 -6.41
CA TYR A 355 -19.92 -6.07 -7.02
C TYR A 355 -19.84 -4.69 -6.32
N GLY A 356 -20.45 -3.69 -6.94
CA GLY A 356 -20.34 -2.31 -6.52
C GLY A 356 -18.94 -1.75 -6.78
N SER A 357 -18.53 -0.74 -6.03
CA SER A 357 -17.17 -0.20 -6.14
C SER A 357 -16.14 -1.18 -5.60
N LEU A 358 -15.17 -1.56 -6.43
CA LEU A 358 -14.01 -2.37 -6.03
C LEU A 358 -12.81 -1.50 -5.65
N GLN A 359 -12.99 -0.19 -5.47
CA GLN A 359 -11.93 0.74 -5.05
C GLN A 359 -11.71 0.68 -3.55
N CYS A 360 -10.46 0.65 -3.13
CA CYS A 360 -10.05 0.72 -1.73
C CYS A 360 -10.21 2.15 -1.22
N GLU A 361 -11.01 2.37 -0.18
CA GLU A 361 -11.26 3.69 0.41
C GLU A 361 -10.05 4.28 1.15
N GLU A 362 -8.99 3.48 1.38
CA GLU A 362 -7.79 3.92 2.11
C GLU A 362 -6.60 4.25 1.19
N CYS A 363 -6.39 3.48 0.11
CA CYS A 363 -5.24 3.67 -0.78
C CYS A 363 -5.60 3.85 -2.25
N ASP A 364 -6.89 4.00 -2.55
CA ASP A 364 -7.46 4.20 -3.89
C ASP A 364 -7.17 3.07 -4.90
N TRP A 365 -6.53 1.96 -4.46
CA TRP A 365 -6.31 0.81 -5.32
C TRP A 365 -7.62 0.18 -5.76
N VAL A 366 -7.74 -0.17 -7.03
CA VAL A 366 -8.92 -0.78 -7.61
C VAL A 366 -8.71 -2.29 -7.79
N GLY A 367 -9.53 -3.08 -7.09
CA GLY A 367 -9.55 -4.53 -7.23
C GLY A 367 -10.13 -4.97 -8.57
N ARG A 368 -9.60 -6.05 -9.16
CA ARG A 368 -10.13 -6.60 -10.43
C ARG A 368 -11.23 -7.63 -10.20
N VAL A 369 -11.20 -8.32 -9.08
CA VAL A 369 -12.07 -9.47 -8.81
C VAL A 369 -12.93 -9.24 -7.58
N TYR A 370 -12.34 -8.72 -6.51
CA TYR A 370 -13.05 -8.50 -5.25
C TYR A 370 -12.42 -7.37 -4.43
N ILE A 371 -13.19 -6.88 -3.48
CA ILE A 371 -12.78 -5.98 -2.40
C ILE A 371 -13.23 -6.56 -1.06
N MET A 372 -12.53 -6.27 0.03
CA MET A 372 -12.96 -6.62 1.38
C MET A 372 -13.89 -5.54 1.91
N GLU A 373 -15.06 -5.91 2.40
CA GLU A 373 -16.02 -5.02 3.04
C GLU A 373 -16.18 -5.41 4.50
N CYS A 374 -16.09 -4.43 5.40
CA CYS A 374 -16.38 -4.66 6.81
C CYS A 374 -17.89 -4.84 7.03
N ASP A 375 -18.29 -5.93 7.68
CA ASP A 375 -19.70 -6.25 7.86
C ASP A 375 -20.44 -5.30 8.84
N GLN A 376 -19.70 -4.44 9.59
CA GLN A 376 -20.30 -3.48 10.51
C GLN A 376 -20.43 -2.06 9.95
N CYS A 377 -19.37 -1.51 9.33
CA CYS A 377 -19.37 -0.11 8.88
C CYS A 377 -19.30 0.04 7.36
N HIS A 378 -19.31 -1.07 6.64
CA HIS A 378 -19.31 -1.16 5.17
C HIS A 378 -18.13 -0.45 4.50
N ILE A 379 -17.02 -0.19 5.22
CA ILE A 379 -15.81 0.32 4.59
C ILE A 379 -15.23 -0.74 3.66
N ARG A 380 -14.83 -0.34 2.44
CA ARG A 380 -14.26 -1.22 1.44
C ARG A 380 -12.76 -1.02 1.32
N LEU A 381 -11.99 -2.05 1.60
CA LEU A 381 -10.54 -2.01 1.60
C LEU A 381 -9.94 -3.14 0.77
N CYS A 382 -8.81 -2.89 0.13
CA CYS A 382 -8.00 -3.99 -0.38
C CYS A 382 -7.47 -4.85 0.77
N ARG A 383 -7.11 -6.08 0.48
CA ARG A 383 -6.62 -7.03 1.48
C ARG A 383 -5.42 -6.50 2.27
N GLN A 384 -4.52 -5.81 1.60
CA GLN A 384 -3.34 -5.21 2.25
C GLN A 384 -3.74 -4.13 3.26
N CYS A 385 -4.67 -3.24 2.92
CA CYS A 385 -5.13 -2.20 3.84
C CYS A 385 -5.90 -2.78 5.01
N SER A 386 -6.77 -3.78 4.79
CA SER A 386 -7.49 -4.44 5.88
C SER A 386 -6.56 -5.20 6.85
N ASP A 387 -5.45 -5.77 6.36
CA ASP A 387 -4.50 -6.51 7.19
C ASP A 387 -3.48 -5.60 7.88
N ASN A 388 -2.99 -4.53 7.23
CA ASN A 388 -1.81 -3.80 7.66
C ASN A 388 -2.08 -2.35 8.14
N ARG A 389 -3.14 -1.68 7.69
CA ARG A 389 -3.40 -0.27 8.04
C ARG A 389 -4.36 -0.08 9.22
N LEU A 390 -5.39 -0.89 9.36
CA LEU A 390 -6.39 -0.77 10.43
C LEU A 390 -5.94 -1.27 11.81
#